data_6edc9d01440b5f83a0549f2ecb01b3bd
#
_entry.id   6edc9d01440b5f83a0549f2ecb01b3bd
#
_cell.length_a   1.000
_cell.length_b   1.000
_cell.length_c   1.000
_cell.angle_alpha   90.00
_cell.angle_beta   90.00
_cell.angle_gamma   90.00
#
_symmetry.space_group_name_H-M   'P 1'
#
loop_
_entity.id
_entity.type
_entity.pdbx_description
1 polymer ?
#
loop_
_entity_poly.entity_id
_entity_poly.type
_entity_poly.pdbx_seq_one_letter_code
_entity_poly.pdbx_strand_id
1 'polypeptide(L)'
;MKRSLIIFILSILPLGLSAQSSILDSIFEDYTGKKEYQSVTYGKTMLSMMKDNASSDVKDLLDGIKMIRIISYKGEAEDLCDEVLSIIKQDYRLVSRITGDGKVSNFYIYEPNSSKKDMSFVMTVSGPEESVVLEIIGKFDVKDITRLSVIGQKQ
;
A
#
# COMPACT_ATOMS: atom_id res chain seq x y z
N MET A 1 49.67 18.05 -36.82
CA MET A 1 48.37 18.62 -36.41
C MET A 1 47.56 17.51 -35.72
N LYS A 2 47.61 17.50 -34.41
CA LYS A 2 46.84 16.50 -33.62
C LYS A 2 45.53 17.17 -33.19
N ARG A 3 44.43 16.73 -33.77
CA ARG A 3 43.09 17.13 -33.33
C ARG A 3 42.74 16.34 -32.07
N SER A 4 42.84 16.97 -30.93
CA SER A 4 42.30 16.45 -29.67
C SER A 4 40.77 16.49 -29.73
N LEU A 5 40.16 15.32 -29.84
CA LEU A 5 38.73 15.13 -29.70
C LEU A 5 38.43 15.05 -28.20
N ILE A 6 38.01 16.15 -27.61
CA ILE A 6 37.50 16.17 -26.23
C ILE A 6 36.10 15.56 -26.26
N ILE A 7 36.03 14.30 -25.89
CA ILE A 7 34.74 13.63 -25.66
C ILE A 7 34.24 14.15 -24.32
N PHE A 8 33.27 15.06 -24.39
CA PHE A 8 32.49 15.50 -23.25
C PHE A 8 31.50 14.36 -22.92
N ILE A 9 31.93 13.44 -22.06
CA ILE A 9 31.02 12.46 -21.48
C ILE A 9 30.15 13.22 -20.49
N LEU A 10 28.99 13.63 -20.98
CA LEU A 10 27.91 14.11 -20.14
C LEU A 10 27.40 12.91 -19.32
N SER A 11 27.95 12.73 -18.14
CA SER A 11 27.44 11.78 -17.16
C SER A 11 26.04 12.23 -16.76
N ILE A 12 25.04 11.67 -17.42
CA ILE A 12 23.65 11.70 -16.98
C ILE A 12 23.64 10.90 -15.68
N LEU A 13 23.81 11.60 -14.57
CA LEU A 13 23.45 11.09 -13.28
C LEU A 13 21.95 10.78 -13.35
N PRO A 14 21.51 9.53 -13.19
CA PRO A 14 20.12 9.27 -12.92
C PRO A 14 19.82 10.00 -11.62
N LEU A 15 19.11 11.11 -11.70
CA LEU A 15 18.40 11.65 -10.57
C LEU A 15 17.50 10.51 -10.08
N GLY A 16 18.00 9.78 -9.10
CA GLY A 16 17.24 8.76 -8.41
C GLY A 16 16.00 9.44 -7.84
N LEU A 17 14.92 9.38 -8.61
CA LEU A 17 13.61 9.40 -8.01
C LEU A 17 13.61 8.22 -7.05
N SER A 18 13.96 8.47 -5.80
CA SER A 18 13.64 7.59 -4.70
C SER A 18 12.12 7.60 -4.59
N ALA A 19 11.46 6.88 -5.49
CA ALA A 19 10.14 6.36 -5.23
C ALA A 19 10.32 5.61 -3.91
N GLN A 20 9.64 6.06 -2.87
CA GLN A 20 9.64 5.34 -1.60
C GLN A 20 9.11 3.94 -1.89
N SER A 21 10.04 3.00 -2.06
CA SER A 21 9.69 1.60 -2.27
C SER A 21 9.08 1.09 -0.97
N SER A 22 7.89 0.54 -1.08
CA SER A 22 7.30 -0.21 0.02
C SER A 22 8.00 -1.56 0.13
N ILE A 23 8.07 -2.08 1.35
CA ILE A 23 8.53 -3.46 1.59
C ILE A 23 7.68 -4.50 0.84
N LEU A 24 6.44 -4.15 0.48
CA LEU A 24 5.52 -5.00 -0.26
C LEU A 24 5.57 -4.81 -1.79
N ASP A 25 6.49 -4.01 -2.33
CA ASP A 25 6.55 -3.76 -3.78
C ASP A 25 6.68 -5.05 -4.58
N SER A 26 7.52 -5.99 -4.15
CA SER A 26 7.69 -7.29 -4.81
C SER A 26 6.38 -8.08 -4.85
N ILE A 27 5.60 -8.10 -3.78
CA ILE A 27 4.29 -8.78 -3.74
C ILE A 27 3.34 -8.16 -4.76
N PHE A 28 3.22 -6.82 -4.77
CA PHE A 28 2.33 -6.15 -5.72
C PHE A 28 2.77 -6.35 -7.18
N GLU A 29 4.06 -6.41 -7.46
CA GLU A 29 4.60 -6.72 -8.78
C GLU A 29 4.30 -8.17 -9.17
N ASP A 30 4.55 -9.14 -8.29
CA ASP A 30 4.38 -10.56 -8.54
C ASP A 30 2.92 -10.96 -8.79
N TYR A 31 1.97 -10.30 -8.13
CA TYR A 31 0.54 -10.58 -8.27
C TYR A 31 -0.14 -9.73 -9.36
N THR A 32 0.48 -8.64 -9.81
CA THR A 32 -0.01 -7.87 -10.95
C THR A 32 0.09 -8.69 -12.23
N GLY A 33 -1.04 -8.92 -12.89
CA GLY A 33 -1.11 -9.70 -14.13
C GLY A 33 -1.29 -11.21 -13.94
N LYS A 34 -1.30 -11.74 -12.74
CA LYS A 34 -1.78 -13.11 -12.48
C LYS A 34 -3.28 -13.19 -12.78
N LYS A 35 -3.68 -14.16 -13.60
CA LYS A 35 -5.04 -14.28 -14.19
C LYS A 35 -6.19 -14.25 -13.19
N GLU A 36 -5.96 -14.75 -11.98
CA GLU A 36 -6.98 -14.93 -10.95
C GLU A 36 -7.01 -13.80 -9.92
N TYR A 37 -6.03 -12.90 -9.98
CA TYR A 37 -5.88 -11.78 -9.07
C TYR A 37 -6.24 -10.48 -9.75
N GLN A 38 -6.91 -9.61 -9.02
CA GLN A 38 -7.11 -8.22 -9.40
C GLN A 38 -6.16 -7.34 -8.59
N SER A 39 -5.41 -6.49 -9.27
CA SER A 39 -4.52 -5.52 -8.63
C SER A 39 -4.94 -4.11 -9.02
N VAL A 40 -5.10 -3.26 -8.04
CA VAL A 40 -5.46 -1.85 -8.21
C VAL A 40 -4.48 -0.97 -7.44
N THR A 41 -4.01 0.10 -8.07
CA THR A 41 -3.17 1.11 -7.42
C THR A 41 -3.76 2.49 -7.65
N TYR A 42 -4.06 3.18 -6.57
CA TYR A 42 -4.48 4.58 -6.56
C TYR A 42 -3.28 5.44 -6.16
N GLY A 43 -2.69 6.11 -7.13
CA GLY A 43 -1.63 7.08 -6.90
C GLY A 43 -2.19 8.47 -6.59
N LYS A 44 -1.29 9.42 -6.39
CA LYS A 44 -1.59 10.78 -5.94
C LYS A 44 -2.66 11.50 -6.80
N THR A 45 -2.61 11.35 -8.12
CA THR A 45 -3.60 11.98 -9.03
C THR A 45 -5.00 11.44 -8.80
N MET A 46 -5.16 10.12 -8.70
CA MET A 46 -6.46 9.51 -8.47
C MET A 46 -7.02 9.85 -7.09
N LEU A 47 -6.17 9.84 -6.06
CA LEU A 47 -6.54 10.25 -4.71
C LEU A 47 -7.01 11.71 -4.65
N SER A 48 -6.36 12.61 -5.41
CA SER A 48 -6.80 14.00 -5.54
C SER A 48 -8.19 14.12 -6.16
N MET A 49 -8.47 13.34 -7.22
CA MET A 49 -9.81 13.33 -7.86
C MET A 49 -10.88 12.75 -6.91
N MET A 50 -10.56 11.74 -6.14
CA MET A 50 -11.46 11.18 -5.12
C MET A 50 -11.76 12.21 -4.02
N LYS A 51 -10.78 13.00 -3.64
CA LYS A 51 -10.92 14.05 -2.65
C LYS A 51 -11.93 15.11 -3.05
N ASP A 52 -12.00 15.50 -4.32
CA ASP A 52 -12.93 16.52 -4.81
C ASP A 52 -14.40 16.16 -4.55
N ASN A 53 -14.72 14.88 -4.51
CA ASN A 53 -16.07 14.34 -4.30
C ASN A 53 -16.31 13.78 -2.89
N ALA A 54 -15.34 13.89 -1.99
CA ALA A 54 -15.41 13.31 -0.65
C ALA A 54 -16.02 14.28 0.38
N SER A 55 -16.54 13.74 1.49
CA SER A 55 -16.89 14.53 2.66
C SER A 55 -15.65 15.15 3.32
N SER A 56 -15.82 16.20 4.16
CA SER A 56 -14.69 16.89 4.79
C SER A 56 -13.76 15.95 5.58
N ASP A 57 -14.35 15.04 6.34
CA ASP A 57 -13.59 14.08 7.16
C ASP A 57 -12.73 13.13 6.33
N VAL A 58 -13.25 12.73 5.16
CA VAL A 58 -12.52 11.88 4.21
C VAL A 58 -11.45 12.69 3.46
N LYS A 59 -11.71 13.97 3.18
CA LYS A 59 -10.72 14.85 2.55
C LYS A 59 -9.45 14.97 3.39
N ASP A 60 -9.61 15.23 4.68
CA ASP A 60 -8.47 15.37 5.60
C ASP A 60 -7.62 14.09 5.67
N LEU A 61 -8.29 12.94 5.66
CA LEU A 61 -7.59 11.65 5.59
C LEU A 61 -6.83 11.46 4.27
N LEU A 62 -7.49 11.73 3.14
CA LEU A 62 -6.89 11.57 1.80
C LEU A 62 -5.71 12.52 1.57
N ASP A 63 -5.66 13.66 2.25
CA ASP A 63 -4.52 14.60 2.16
C ASP A 63 -3.20 13.98 2.63
N GLY A 64 -3.26 13.13 3.64
CA GLY A 64 -2.09 12.44 4.17
C GLY A 64 -1.69 11.21 3.35
N ILE A 65 -2.59 10.65 2.56
CA ILE A 65 -2.35 9.41 1.81
C ILE A 65 -1.64 9.71 0.48
N LYS A 66 -0.59 8.97 0.21
CA LYS A 66 0.18 9.06 -1.04
C LYS A 66 -0.18 7.96 -2.04
N MET A 67 -0.50 6.78 -1.53
CA MET A 67 -0.81 5.62 -2.35
C MET A 67 -1.70 4.65 -1.60
N ILE A 68 -2.65 4.05 -2.32
CA ILE A 68 -3.43 2.89 -1.87
C ILE A 68 -3.24 1.79 -2.90
N ARG A 69 -2.90 0.59 -2.45
CA ARG A 69 -2.78 -0.60 -3.31
C ARG A 69 -3.67 -1.71 -2.77
N ILE A 70 -4.27 -2.44 -3.69
CA ILE A 70 -5.16 -3.55 -3.36
C ILE A 70 -4.83 -4.73 -4.27
N ILE A 71 -4.70 -5.90 -3.69
CA ILE A 71 -4.76 -7.18 -4.40
C ILE A 71 -5.98 -7.91 -3.87
N SER A 72 -6.84 -8.40 -4.76
CA SER A 72 -7.97 -9.22 -4.40
C SER A 72 -8.01 -10.50 -5.23
N TYR A 73 -8.50 -11.56 -4.60
CA TYR A 73 -8.70 -12.88 -5.17
C TYR A 73 -10.09 -13.39 -4.77
N LYS A 74 -10.82 -13.98 -5.71
CA LYS A 74 -12.10 -14.62 -5.42
C LYS A 74 -11.84 -16.03 -4.90
N GLY A 75 -11.97 -16.21 -3.60
CA GLY A 75 -11.68 -17.45 -2.91
C GLY A 75 -10.62 -17.29 -1.83
N GLU A 76 -10.19 -18.39 -1.29
CA GLU A 76 -9.17 -18.44 -0.25
C GLU A 76 -7.78 -18.38 -0.90
N ALA A 77 -7.00 -17.37 -0.52
CA ALA A 77 -5.62 -17.18 -0.96
C ALA A 77 -4.70 -17.10 0.29
N GLU A 78 -4.61 -18.23 1.00
CA GLU A 78 -3.73 -18.35 2.18
C GLU A 78 -2.29 -18.00 1.83
N ASP A 79 -1.79 -18.49 0.70
CA ASP A 79 -0.42 -18.25 0.22
C ASP A 79 -0.11 -16.75 0.12
N LEU A 80 -1.03 -15.94 -0.44
CA LEU A 80 -0.86 -14.50 -0.54
C LEU A 80 -0.75 -13.84 0.83
N CYS A 81 -1.66 -14.19 1.75
CA CYS A 81 -1.66 -13.61 3.09
C CYS A 81 -0.42 -14.03 3.87
N ASP A 82 0.00 -15.28 3.77
CA ASP A 82 1.20 -15.80 4.44
C ASP A 82 2.48 -15.17 3.90
N GLU A 83 2.56 -14.95 2.60
CA GLU A 83 3.69 -14.27 1.97
C GLU A 83 3.80 -12.82 2.47
N VAL A 84 2.69 -12.08 2.50
CA VAL A 84 2.65 -10.74 3.09
C VAL A 84 3.11 -10.76 4.54
N LEU A 85 2.57 -11.68 5.34
CA LEU A 85 2.94 -11.82 6.76
C LEU A 85 4.42 -12.12 6.95
N SER A 86 5.01 -12.96 6.11
CA SER A 86 6.43 -13.31 6.18
C SER A 86 7.34 -12.10 6.01
N ILE A 87 6.90 -11.12 5.19
CA ILE A 87 7.65 -9.89 4.91
C ILE A 87 7.47 -8.87 6.03
N ILE A 88 6.23 -8.63 6.48
CA ILE A 88 5.93 -7.52 7.39
C ILE A 88 6.16 -7.84 8.88
N LYS A 89 6.25 -9.11 9.27
CA LYS A 89 6.25 -9.53 10.69
C LYS A 89 7.32 -8.93 11.58
N GLN A 90 8.44 -8.45 11.02
CA GLN A 90 9.53 -7.88 11.80
C GLN A 90 9.36 -6.40 12.08
N ASP A 91 8.82 -5.67 11.10
CA ASP A 91 8.78 -4.20 11.12
C ASP A 91 7.38 -3.64 11.41
N TYR A 92 6.35 -4.47 11.24
CA TYR A 92 4.97 -4.07 11.43
C TYR A 92 4.39 -4.58 12.73
N ARG A 93 3.60 -3.75 13.38
CA ARG A 93 2.86 -4.10 14.59
C ARG A 93 1.42 -4.48 14.23
N LEU A 94 0.96 -5.63 14.75
CA LEU A 94 -0.46 -6.00 14.67
C LEU A 94 -1.27 -5.04 15.54
N VAL A 95 -2.22 -4.35 14.92
CA VAL A 95 -3.12 -3.40 15.60
C VAL A 95 -4.41 -4.09 16.03
N SER A 96 -4.97 -4.91 15.14
CA SER A 96 -6.25 -5.59 15.38
C SER A 96 -6.34 -6.87 14.57
N ARG A 97 -7.09 -7.82 15.08
CA ARG A 97 -7.54 -9.02 14.38
C ARG A 97 -9.04 -9.17 14.59
N ILE A 98 -9.76 -9.32 13.50
CA ILE A 98 -11.21 -9.55 13.51
C ILE A 98 -11.47 -10.90 12.86
N THR A 99 -12.25 -11.75 13.53
CA THR A 99 -12.65 -13.06 13.02
C THR A 99 -14.16 -13.14 13.06
N GLY A 100 -14.78 -13.51 11.95
CA GLY A 100 -16.23 -13.68 11.83
C GLY A 100 -16.61 -14.19 10.46
N ASP A 101 -17.70 -14.90 10.37
CA ASP A 101 -18.27 -15.43 9.12
C ASP A 101 -17.28 -16.21 8.24
N GLY A 102 -16.37 -16.96 8.87
CA GLY A 102 -15.32 -17.71 8.17
C GLY A 102 -14.18 -16.85 7.62
N LYS A 103 -14.18 -15.55 7.88
CA LYS A 103 -13.13 -14.61 7.47
C LYS A 103 -12.24 -14.21 8.64
N VAL A 104 -10.97 -13.99 8.34
CA VAL A 104 -9.98 -13.44 9.28
C VAL A 104 -9.42 -12.18 8.65
N SER A 105 -9.57 -11.05 9.35
CA SER A 105 -9.00 -9.77 8.95
C SER A 105 -7.94 -9.35 9.95
N ASN A 106 -6.73 -9.10 9.48
CA ASN A 106 -5.62 -8.62 10.29
C ASN A 106 -5.22 -7.23 9.83
N PHE A 107 -4.90 -6.37 10.79
CA PHE A 107 -4.53 -4.98 10.56
C PHE A 107 -3.15 -4.73 11.16
N TYR A 108 -2.22 -4.30 10.33
CA TYR A 108 -0.84 -4.04 10.69
C TYR A 108 -0.45 -2.62 10.38
N ILE A 109 0.46 -2.06 11.16
CA ILE A 109 1.00 -0.74 10.96
C ILE A 109 2.51 -0.72 11.08
N TYR A 110 3.16 -0.01 10.19
CA TYR A 110 4.54 0.40 10.28
C TYR A 110 4.62 1.89 10.60
N GLU A 111 5.21 2.21 11.74
CA GLU A 111 5.47 3.57 12.20
C GLU A 111 6.98 3.81 12.19
N PRO A 112 7.50 4.60 11.25
CA PRO A 112 8.93 4.86 11.20
C PRO A 112 9.37 5.75 12.37
N ASN A 113 10.62 5.59 12.81
CA ASN A 113 11.21 6.39 13.88
C ASN A 113 11.42 7.88 13.52
N SER A 114 11.01 8.31 12.35
CA SER A 114 11.16 9.67 11.85
C SER A 114 9.85 10.16 11.23
N SER A 115 9.37 11.32 11.68
CA SER A 115 8.20 11.99 11.10
C SER A 115 8.34 12.39 9.63
N LYS A 116 9.56 12.34 9.09
CA LYS A 116 9.83 12.60 7.67
C LYS A 116 9.48 11.42 6.77
N LYS A 117 9.48 10.19 7.30
CA LYS A 117 9.15 8.98 6.55
C LYS A 117 7.65 8.74 6.58
N ASP A 118 7.15 8.08 5.54
CA ASP A 118 5.75 7.69 5.47
C ASP A 118 5.50 6.46 6.35
N MET A 119 4.30 6.40 6.87
CA MET A 119 3.74 5.22 7.53
C MET A 119 3.20 4.26 6.47
N SER A 120 3.09 3.00 6.81
CA SER A 120 2.38 2.02 6.01
C SER A 120 1.37 1.28 6.87
N PHE A 121 0.16 1.18 6.38
CA PHE A 121 -0.91 0.38 6.97
C PHE A 121 -1.20 -0.78 6.02
N VAL A 122 -1.26 -1.99 6.55
CA VAL A 122 -1.56 -3.20 5.79
C VAL A 122 -2.74 -3.91 6.41
N MET A 123 -3.73 -4.23 5.58
CA MET A 123 -4.83 -5.10 5.93
C MET A 123 -4.76 -6.37 5.10
N THR A 124 -4.87 -7.50 5.74
CA THR A 124 -5.10 -8.78 5.07
C THR A 124 -6.46 -9.33 5.45
N VAL A 125 -7.22 -9.78 4.48
CA VAL A 125 -8.46 -10.50 4.68
C VAL A 125 -8.31 -11.86 4.00
N SER A 126 -8.56 -12.92 4.73
CA SER A 126 -8.61 -14.30 4.20
C SER A 126 -9.95 -14.92 4.53
N GLY A 127 -10.62 -15.44 3.52
CA GLY A 127 -11.91 -16.12 3.66
C GLY A 127 -12.25 -16.98 2.44
N PRO A 128 -13.23 -17.87 2.57
CA PRO A 128 -13.56 -18.85 1.53
C PRO A 128 -14.07 -18.23 0.23
N GLU A 129 -14.65 -17.04 0.30
CA GLU A 129 -15.23 -16.34 -0.86
C GLU A 129 -14.29 -15.29 -1.44
N GLU A 130 -13.44 -14.69 -0.61
CA GLU A 130 -12.58 -13.58 -1.00
C GLU A 130 -11.36 -13.49 -0.08
N SER A 131 -10.23 -13.20 -0.70
CA SER A 131 -8.99 -12.78 -0.01
C SER A 131 -8.54 -11.43 -0.54
N VAL A 132 -8.14 -10.55 0.37
CA VAL A 132 -7.72 -9.17 0.04
C VAL A 132 -6.46 -8.82 0.79
N VAL A 133 -5.54 -8.16 0.10
CA VAL A 133 -4.41 -7.43 0.71
C VAL A 133 -4.56 -5.97 0.30
N LEU A 134 -4.62 -5.09 1.29
CA LEU A 134 -4.67 -3.64 1.08
C LEU A 134 -3.48 -3.01 1.77
N GLU A 135 -2.81 -2.08 1.10
CA GLU A 135 -1.77 -1.24 1.67
C GLU A 135 -2.09 0.23 1.46
N ILE A 136 -1.92 1.00 2.50
CA ILE A 136 -2.03 2.47 2.49
C ILE A 136 -0.70 3.05 2.92
N ILE A 137 -0.12 3.92 2.10
CA ILE A 137 1.16 4.59 2.37
C ILE A 137 0.93 6.09 2.45
N GLY A 138 1.48 6.71 3.47
CA GLY A 138 1.40 8.17 3.62
C GLY A 138 1.65 8.64 5.04
N LYS A 139 1.17 9.83 5.32
CA LYS A 139 1.18 10.45 6.65
C LYS A 139 -0.25 10.59 7.14
N PHE A 140 -0.65 9.73 8.05
CA PHE A 140 -2.01 9.70 8.60
C PHE A 140 -1.96 9.32 10.08
N ASP A 141 -3.01 9.64 10.82
CA ASP A 141 -3.18 9.13 12.19
C ASP A 141 -3.80 7.72 12.12
N VAL A 142 -3.28 6.78 12.91
CA VAL A 142 -3.83 5.43 13.05
C VAL A 142 -5.32 5.47 13.40
N LYS A 143 -5.74 6.45 14.19
CA LYS A 143 -7.14 6.64 14.57
C LYS A 143 -8.05 6.93 13.38
N ASP A 144 -7.53 7.60 12.35
CA ASP A 144 -8.31 7.94 11.17
C ASP A 144 -8.50 6.72 10.26
N ILE A 145 -7.48 5.86 10.19
CA ILE A 145 -7.57 4.58 9.46
C ILE A 145 -8.59 3.63 10.13
N THR A 146 -8.62 3.56 11.45
CA THR A 146 -9.59 2.72 12.16
C THR A 146 -11.04 3.17 11.95
N ARG A 147 -11.29 4.46 11.70
CA ARG A 147 -12.61 4.96 11.31
C ARG A 147 -13.06 4.44 9.95
N LEU A 148 -12.15 4.28 8.99
CA LEU A 148 -12.48 3.70 7.67
C LEU A 148 -12.94 2.24 7.78
N SER A 149 -12.37 1.46 8.69
CA SER A 149 -12.77 0.06 8.89
C SER A 149 -14.20 -0.08 9.43
N VAL A 150 -14.68 0.92 10.18
CA VAL A 150 -16.05 0.95 10.71
C VAL A 150 -17.08 1.36 9.65
N ILE A 151 -16.67 2.22 8.68
CA ILE A 151 -17.58 2.68 7.61
C ILE A 151 -17.86 1.56 6.62
N GLY A 152 -16.91 0.67 6.36
CA GLY A 152 -17.08 -0.48 5.47
C GLY A 152 -17.99 -1.59 6.01
N GLN A 153 -18.35 -1.57 7.29
CA GLN A 153 -19.21 -2.59 7.93
C GLN A 153 -20.70 -2.22 7.97
N LYS A 154 -21.07 -1.04 7.45
CA LYS A 154 -22.46 -0.55 7.45
C LYS A 154 -23.18 -0.67 6.11
N GLN A 155 -22.83 -1.66 5.29
CA GLN A 155 -23.61 -2.00 4.09
C GLN A 155 -24.16 -3.41 4.21
#